data_5154002fa2939b592f3e6c4a71990659
#
_entry.id   5154002fa2939b592f3e6c4a71990659
#
_cell.length_a   1.000
_cell.length_b   1.000
_cell.length_c   1.000
_cell.angle_alpha   90.00
_cell.angle_beta   90.00
_cell.angle_gamma   90.00
#
_symmetry.space_group_name_H-M   'P 1'
#
loop_
_entity.id
_entity.type
_entity.pdbx_description
1 polymer ?
#
loop_
_entity_poly.entity_id
_entity_poly.type
_entity_poly.pdbx_seq_one_letter_code
_entity_poly.pdbx_strand_id
1 'polypeptide(L)'
;MRQAEAFRSSLPFILLLAVFILPCPMSAAAKPRPAIAFVHLLLPPGGEPHASPTGWIGSLDRARDTLESLRIPTIVSSVPPGNAEDLNELSEMDPEVLITTSPLLYAAACDVAKRSPNTVFFACTDETVHDNMSGFQARTYEAHYLAGLIAGALSEDGVIGYLANDPYQSKASRLRNANAFTLGAQKSKAAIRVLYAPGNDPDEELKTLIAAGADIVDLERALPSLVERLREHSVRYVGTAGRTVDPLCLAAPEWEWSNAFGDLLTQVRFGIWRPRNVSYGIKEGVV
;
A
#
# COMPACT_ATOMS: atom_id res chain seq x y z
N MET A 1 -93.55 34.83 46.94
CA MET A 1 -92.36 34.64 47.89
C MET A 1 -91.50 33.52 47.36
N ARG A 2 -90.24 33.83 47.31
CA ARG A 2 -89.04 32.97 47.11
C ARG A 2 -88.70 32.57 45.65
N GLN A 3 -87.63 33.21 45.30
CA GLN A 3 -86.64 33.07 44.27
C GLN A 3 -86.11 31.61 44.16
N ALA A 4 -85.80 31.21 42.94
CA ALA A 4 -84.87 30.14 42.65
C ALA A 4 -83.91 30.59 41.53
N GLU A 5 -82.71 30.73 41.93
CA GLU A 5 -81.57 31.21 41.10
C GLU A 5 -81.24 30.20 40.04
N ALA A 6 -80.96 30.69 38.81
CA ALA A 6 -80.40 29.90 37.71
C ALA A 6 -78.91 29.73 37.81
N PHE A 7 -78.42 28.50 37.92
CA PHE A 7 -77.01 28.16 37.90
C PHE A 7 -76.58 28.00 36.41
N ARG A 8 -75.88 29.02 35.94
CA ARG A 8 -75.18 28.92 34.63
C ARG A 8 -73.86 28.17 34.80
N SER A 9 -73.77 26.94 34.29
CA SER A 9 -72.55 26.22 34.17
C SER A 9 -71.79 26.62 32.89
N SER A 10 -70.73 27.33 33.04
CA SER A 10 -69.74 27.62 31.98
C SER A 10 -68.84 26.40 31.76
N LEU A 11 -68.97 25.69 30.67
CA LEU A 11 -67.96 24.70 30.22
C LEU A 11 -66.73 25.44 29.66
N PRO A 12 -65.54 25.08 30.06
CA PRO A 12 -64.35 25.58 29.39
C PRO A 12 -64.13 24.87 28.06
N PHE A 13 -64.01 25.67 27.03
CA PHE A 13 -63.62 25.22 25.68
C PHE A 13 -62.18 24.74 25.72
N ILE A 14 -61.97 23.43 25.80
CA ILE A 14 -60.62 22.84 25.65
C ILE A 14 -60.29 22.83 24.16
N LEU A 15 -59.44 23.78 23.75
CA LEU A 15 -58.88 23.82 22.40
C LEU A 15 -57.87 22.67 22.28
N LEU A 16 -58.27 21.56 21.63
CA LEU A 16 -57.38 20.45 21.34
C LEU A 16 -56.45 20.87 20.18
N LEU A 17 -55.24 21.28 20.55
CA LEU A 17 -54.18 21.56 19.57
C LEU A 17 -53.67 20.22 19.04
N ALA A 18 -54.19 19.76 17.91
CA ALA A 18 -53.65 18.60 17.20
C ALA A 18 -52.28 18.97 16.60
N VAL A 19 -51.21 18.64 17.29
CA VAL A 19 -49.87 18.72 16.75
C VAL A 19 -49.73 17.65 15.68
N PHE A 20 -49.88 18.03 14.43
CA PHE A 20 -49.48 17.20 13.29
C PHE A 20 -47.95 17.04 13.33
N ILE A 21 -47.46 15.97 13.92
CA ILE A 21 -46.09 15.51 13.72
C ILE A 21 -46.01 14.95 12.30
N LEU A 22 -45.67 15.81 11.34
CA LEU A 22 -45.28 15.37 10.02
C LEU A 22 -44.09 14.41 10.20
N PRO A 23 -44.13 13.19 9.66
CA PRO A 23 -42.94 12.34 9.67
C PRO A 23 -41.85 13.08 8.90
N CYS A 24 -40.80 13.51 9.60
CA CYS A 24 -39.59 13.98 8.97
C CYS A 24 -39.15 12.84 8.03
N PRO A 25 -38.94 13.07 6.72
CA PRO A 25 -38.44 12.01 5.86
C PRO A 25 -37.11 11.60 6.48
N MET A 26 -37.02 10.34 6.92
CA MET A 26 -35.74 9.75 7.31
C MET A 26 -34.82 9.95 6.11
N SER A 27 -33.94 10.94 6.21
CA SER A 27 -32.81 11.09 5.27
C SER A 27 -32.18 9.72 5.17
N ALA A 28 -32.18 9.15 3.98
CA ALA A 28 -31.44 7.92 3.72
C ALA A 28 -30.04 8.13 4.32
N ALA A 29 -29.66 7.29 5.27
CA ALA A 29 -28.37 7.42 5.94
C ALA A 29 -27.32 7.50 4.84
N ALA A 30 -26.69 8.66 4.69
CA ALA A 30 -25.63 8.83 3.72
C ALA A 30 -24.62 7.72 3.97
N LYS A 31 -24.21 7.01 2.91
CA LYS A 31 -23.15 6.00 3.05
C LYS A 31 -21.98 6.66 3.78
N PRO A 32 -21.41 6.01 4.79
CA PRO A 32 -20.31 6.61 5.53
C PRO A 32 -19.18 6.94 4.53
N ARG A 33 -18.76 8.19 4.55
CA ARG A 33 -17.64 8.68 3.73
C ARG A 33 -16.37 7.88 4.12
N PRO A 34 -15.68 7.22 3.19
CA PRO A 34 -14.43 6.56 3.52
C PRO A 34 -13.38 7.61 3.87
N ALA A 35 -12.55 7.32 4.89
CA ALA A 35 -11.43 8.19 5.21
C ALA A 35 -10.31 7.99 4.18
N ILE A 36 -10.02 6.74 3.81
CA ILE A 36 -8.99 6.40 2.84
C ILE A 36 -9.54 5.43 1.79
N ALA A 37 -9.29 5.75 0.52
CA ALA A 37 -9.49 4.84 -0.61
C ALA A 37 -8.13 4.32 -1.09
N PHE A 38 -7.95 3.00 -1.11
CA PHE A 38 -6.78 2.34 -1.70
C PHE A 38 -7.10 1.89 -3.12
N VAL A 39 -6.21 2.20 -4.05
CA VAL A 39 -6.36 1.84 -5.46
C VAL A 39 -5.17 1.02 -5.90
N HIS A 40 -5.40 -0.27 -6.05
CA HIS A 40 -4.41 -1.21 -6.55
C HIS A 40 -4.43 -1.29 -8.09
N LEU A 41 -3.29 -1.59 -8.66
CA LEU A 41 -3.20 -1.88 -10.08
C LEU A 41 -3.76 -3.29 -10.35
N LEU A 42 -4.77 -3.40 -11.19
CA LEU A 42 -5.25 -4.69 -11.68
C LEU A 42 -4.29 -5.21 -12.73
N LEU A 43 -3.66 -6.34 -12.45
CA LEU A 43 -2.80 -7.02 -13.43
C LEU A 43 -3.62 -7.87 -14.39
N PRO A 44 -3.11 -8.09 -15.64
CA PRO A 44 -3.73 -8.99 -16.57
C PRO A 44 -3.78 -10.44 -16.01
N PRO A 45 -4.68 -11.30 -16.53
CA PRO A 45 -4.77 -12.71 -16.13
C PRO A 45 -3.41 -13.41 -16.24
N GLY A 46 -2.95 -14.05 -15.17
CA GLY A 46 -1.62 -14.64 -15.03
C GLY A 46 -0.65 -13.82 -14.19
N GLY A 47 -0.97 -12.55 -13.89
CA GLY A 47 -0.36 -11.81 -12.78
C GLY A 47 -0.80 -12.42 -11.44
N GLU A 48 0.06 -12.38 -10.43
CA GLU A 48 -0.32 -12.87 -9.10
C GLU A 48 -1.56 -12.13 -8.58
N PRO A 49 -2.51 -12.83 -7.96
CA PRO A 49 -3.69 -12.19 -7.39
C PRO A 49 -3.24 -11.18 -6.32
N HIS A 50 -3.99 -10.07 -6.21
CA HIS A 50 -3.82 -9.04 -5.16
C HIS A 50 -3.84 -9.61 -3.72
N ALA A 51 -4.18 -10.87 -3.56
CA ALA A 51 -4.25 -11.58 -2.29
C ALA A 51 -2.91 -12.17 -1.81
N SER A 52 -1.77 -11.83 -2.42
CA SER A 52 -0.50 -12.24 -1.80
C SER A 52 -0.32 -11.46 -0.49
N PRO A 53 -0.29 -12.13 0.68
CA PRO A 53 -0.10 -11.46 1.98
C PRO A 53 1.29 -10.85 2.10
N THR A 54 2.07 -10.89 1.04
CA THR A 54 3.50 -10.58 1.01
C THR A 54 3.84 -9.57 -0.08
N GLY A 55 5.02 -8.99 0.01
CA GLY A 55 5.50 -8.01 -0.93
C GLY A 55 4.79 -6.66 -0.81
N TRP A 56 4.91 -5.86 -1.88
CA TRP A 56 4.43 -4.48 -1.89
C TRP A 56 2.93 -4.35 -1.62
N ILE A 57 2.09 -5.03 -2.39
CA ILE A 57 0.62 -4.94 -2.24
C ILE A 57 0.17 -5.50 -0.89
N GLY A 58 0.70 -6.66 -0.47
CA GLY A 58 0.39 -7.23 0.83
C GLY A 58 0.77 -6.30 2.01
N SER A 59 1.83 -5.50 1.89
CA SER A 59 2.18 -4.50 2.89
C SER A 59 1.16 -3.37 2.99
N LEU A 60 0.61 -2.95 1.87
CA LEU A 60 -0.43 -1.93 1.80
C LEU A 60 -1.77 -2.44 2.33
N ASP A 61 -2.12 -3.70 2.04
CA ASP A 61 -3.30 -4.35 2.61
C ASP A 61 -3.19 -4.51 4.13
N ARG A 62 -2.02 -4.89 4.66
CA ARG A 62 -1.78 -4.93 6.11
C ARG A 62 -1.93 -3.55 6.76
N ALA A 63 -1.45 -2.50 6.09
CA ALA A 63 -1.64 -1.13 6.58
C ALA A 63 -3.12 -0.76 6.61
N ARG A 64 -3.88 -1.10 5.58
CA ARG A 64 -5.33 -0.92 5.54
C ARG A 64 -6.01 -1.65 6.71
N ASP A 65 -5.73 -2.94 6.91
CA ASP A 65 -6.32 -3.74 7.98
C ASP A 65 -5.99 -3.15 9.38
N THR A 66 -4.77 -2.62 9.55
CA THR A 66 -4.38 -1.91 10.77
C THR A 66 -5.22 -0.64 10.97
N LEU A 67 -5.39 0.18 9.94
CA LEU A 67 -6.21 1.39 10.00
C LEU A 67 -7.67 1.07 10.32
N GLU A 68 -8.25 0.03 9.70
CA GLU A 68 -9.60 -0.46 10.00
C GLU A 68 -9.74 -0.92 11.45
N SER A 69 -8.74 -1.59 12.01
CA SER A 69 -8.70 -1.97 13.42
C SER A 69 -8.76 -0.75 14.36
N LEU A 70 -8.23 0.38 13.93
CA LEU A 70 -8.28 1.68 14.59
C LEU A 70 -9.59 2.46 14.27
N ARG A 71 -10.57 1.80 13.64
CA ARG A 71 -11.86 2.37 13.24
C ARG A 71 -11.76 3.53 12.23
N ILE A 72 -10.72 3.52 11.41
CA ILE A 72 -10.60 4.41 10.27
C ILE A 72 -11.25 3.70 9.07
N PRO A 73 -12.38 4.22 8.54
CA PRO A 73 -13.09 3.55 7.45
C PRO A 73 -12.26 3.61 6.16
N THR A 74 -11.95 2.46 5.59
CA THR A 74 -11.23 2.34 4.34
C THR A 74 -12.05 1.64 3.27
N ILE A 75 -11.71 1.86 2.02
CA ILE A 75 -12.18 1.08 0.87
C ILE A 75 -10.98 0.69 0.01
N VAL A 76 -11.14 -0.38 -0.74
CA VAL A 76 -10.12 -0.83 -1.69
C VAL A 76 -10.76 -1.18 -3.02
N SER A 77 -10.09 -0.84 -4.10
CA SER A 77 -10.45 -1.27 -5.46
C SER A 77 -9.22 -1.56 -6.29
N SER A 78 -9.42 -2.31 -7.37
CA SER A 78 -8.36 -2.64 -8.33
C SER A 78 -8.73 -2.09 -9.70
N VAL A 79 -7.82 -1.32 -10.27
CA VAL A 79 -8.05 -0.54 -11.48
C VAL A 79 -7.05 -0.96 -12.56
N PRO A 80 -7.49 -1.22 -13.80
CA PRO A 80 -6.59 -1.51 -14.91
C PRO A 80 -5.63 -0.35 -15.20
N PRO A 81 -4.46 -0.61 -15.80
CA PRO A 81 -3.54 0.46 -16.22
C PRO A 81 -4.22 1.44 -17.17
N GLY A 82 -4.06 2.73 -16.91
CA GLY A 82 -4.59 3.80 -17.77
C GLY A 82 -6.10 4.04 -17.68
N ASN A 83 -6.83 3.28 -16.86
CA ASN A 83 -8.26 3.50 -16.66
C ASN A 83 -8.52 4.57 -15.60
N ALA A 84 -8.82 5.79 -16.07
CA ALA A 84 -9.17 6.90 -15.18
C ALA A 84 -10.65 6.86 -14.72
N GLU A 85 -11.50 6.09 -15.38
CA GLU A 85 -12.94 6.05 -15.09
C GLU A 85 -13.22 5.36 -13.76
N ASP A 86 -12.69 4.15 -13.54
CA ASP A 86 -12.83 3.42 -12.28
C ASP A 86 -12.23 4.20 -11.09
N LEU A 87 -11.13 4.93 -11.35
CA LEU A 87 -10.50 5.78 -10.34
C LEU A 87 -11.39 7.00 -10.03
N ASN A 88 -12.11 7.51 -11.01
CA ASN A 88 -13.06 8.60 -10.85
C ASN A 88 -14.25 8.16 -9.98
N GLU A 89 -14.80 6.97 -10.20
CA GLU A 89 -15.89 6.42 -9.36
C GLU A 89 -15.50 6.36 -7.88
N LEU A 90 -14.27 5.98 -7.57
CA LEU A 90 -13.76 5.98 -6.20
C LEU A 90 -13.64 7.40 -5.63
N SER A 91 -13.22 8.35 -6.44
CA SER A 91 -13.12 9.76 -6.02
C SER A 91 -14.50 10.40 -5.77
N GLU A 92 -15.55 9.95 -6.49
CA GLU A 92 -16.93 10.38 -6.27
C GLU A 92 -17.53 9.92 -4.92
N MET A 93 -16.92 8.91 -4.29
CA MET A 93 -17.22 8.55 -2.90
C MET A 93 -16.71 9.57 -1.89
N ASP A 94 -16.01 10.62 -2.36
CA ASP A 94 -15.47 11.74 -1.60
C ASP A 94 -14.55 11.30 -0.42
N PRO A 95 -13.56 10.41 -0.65
CA PRO A 95 -12.62 10.04 0.40
C PRO A 95 -11.77 11.24 0.82
N GLU A 96 -11.35 11.27 2.10
CA GLU A 96 -10.42 12.31 2.56
C GLU A 96 -9.05 12.16 1.86
N VAL A 97 -8.61 10.90 1.69
CA VAL A 97 -7.36 10.55 1.02
C VAL A 97 -7.61 9.42 0.02
N LEU A 98 -7.04 9.52 -1.19
CA LEU A 98 -7.02 8.46 -2.19
C LEU A 98 -5.56 8.06 -2.46
N ILE A 99 -5.22 6.80 -2.21
CA ILE A 99 -3.86 6.26 -2.33
C ILE A 99 -3.77 5.37 -3.56
N THR A 100 -2.94 5.72 -4.54
CA THR A 100 -2.63 4.83 -5.67
C THR A 100 -1.34 4.08 -5.40
N THR A 101 -1.36 2.77 -5.57
CA THR A 101 -0.28 1.88 -5.11
C THR A 101 0.73 1.49 -6.18
N SER A 102 0.59 2.05 -7.38
CA SER A 102 1.50 1.78 -8.50
C SER A 102 1.81 3.05 -9.29
N PRO A 103 3.06 3.23 -9.76
CA PRO A 103 3.41 4.31 -10.67
C PRO A 103 2.59 4.31 -11.98
N LEU A 104 2.11 3.15 -12.41
CA LEU A 104 1.29 3.02 -13.62
C LEU A 104 -0.11 3.66 -13.49
N LEU A 105 -0.53 3.98 -12.27
CA LEU A 105 -1.78 4.72 -12.01
C LEU A 105 -1.59 6.23 -11.94
N TYR A 106 -0.35 6.74 -12.00
CA TYR A 106 -0.05 8.16 -11.79
C TYR A 106 -0.75 9.08 -12.78
N ALA A 107 -0.70 8.78 -14.08
CA ALA A 107 -1.35 9.62 -15.09
C ALA A 107 -2.87 9.73 -14.87
N ALA A 108 -3.54 8.59 -14.60
CA ALA A 108 -4.96 8.56 -14.27
C ALA A 108 -5.26 9.33 -12.97
N ALA A 109 -4.42 9.18 -11.95
CA ALA A 109 -4.56 9.92 -10.70
C ALA A 109 -4.44 11.44 -10.90
N CYS A 110 -3.53 11.92 -11.75
CA CYS A 110 -3.42 13.35 -12.08
C CYS A 110 -4.68 13.90 -12.71
N ASP A 111 -5.30 13.15 -13.62
CA ASP A 111 -6.51 13.60 -14.31
C ASP A 111 -7.73 13.63 -13.40
N VAL A 112 -7.84 12.67 -12.47
CA VAL A 112 -8.91 12.63 -11.49
C VAL A 112 -8.70 13.68 -10.39
N ALA A 113 -7.48 13.88 -9.92
CA ALA A 113 -7.15 14.87 -8.88
C ALA A 113 -7.60 16.29 -9.26
N LYS A 114 -7.43 16.68 -10.53
CA LYS A 114 -7.89 17.98 -11.05
C LYS A 114 -9.41 18.20 -10.90
N ARG A 115 -10.19 17.12 -10.91
CA ARG A 115 -11.66 17.15 -10.81
C ARG A 115 -12.17 16.94 -9.39
N SER A 116 -11.31 16.51 -8.48
CA SER A 116 -11.64 16.14 -7.10
C SER A 116 -10.83 16.98 -6.09
N PRO A 117 -11.05 18.31 -6.03
CA PRO A 117 -10.21 19.22 -5.25
C PRO A 117 -10.30 19.00 -3.74
N ASN A 118 -11.35 18.33 -3.25
CA ASN A 118 -11.56 18.05 -1.83
C ASN A 118 -10.91 16.74 -1.35
N THR A 119 -10.40 15.92 -2.28
CA THR A 119 -9.69 14.69 -1.98
C THR A 119 -8.19 14.93 -2.11
N VAL A 120 -7.42 14.50 -1.11
CA VAL A 120 -5.96 14.48 -1.20
C VAL A 120 -5.52 13.19 -1.87
N PHE A 121 -4.77 13.31 -2.95
CA PHE A 121 -4.17 12.16 -3.65
C PHE A 121 -2.78 11.89 -3.11
N PHE A 122 -2.51 10.63 -2.78
CA PHE A 122 -1.20 10.14 -2.38
C PHE A 122 -0.78 9.05 -3.35
N ALA A 123 0.04 9.43 -4.32
CA ALA A 123 0.38 8.59 -5.46
C ALA A 123 1.76 7.94 -5.28
N CYS A 124 1.85 6.64 -5.58
CA CYS A 124 3.13 5.95 -5.65
C CYS A 124 3.92 6.45 -6.86
N THR A 125 4.70 7.51 -6.69
CA THR A 125 5.47 8.17 -7.76
C THR A 125 6.58 9.05 -7.20
N ASP A 126 7.59 9.35 -8.04
CA ASP A 126 8.60 10.41 -7.84
C ASP A 126 8.41 11.60 -8.80
N GLU A 127 7.36 11.57 -9.61
CA GLU A 127 7.00 12.63 -10.53
C GLU A 127 6.52 13.89 -9.82
N THR A 128 6.38 14.97 -10.58
CA THR A 128 5.90 16.27 -10.07
C THR A 128 4.48 16.14 -9.52
N VAL A 129 4.26 16.64 -8.30
CA VAL A 129 2.95 16.67 -7.65
C VAL A 129 2.11 17.88 -8.04
N HIS A 130 0.80 17.80 -7.81
CA HIS A 130 -0.18 18.85 -8.04
C HIS A 130 -0.72 19.40 -6.71
N ASP A 131 -1.57 20.42 -6.76
CA ASP A 131 -2.05 21.16 -5.60
C ASP A 131 -2.72 20.27 -4.51
N ASN A 132 -3.40 19.20 -4.93
CA ASN A 132 -4.03 18.24 -4.02
C ASN A 132 -3.40 16.85 -4.08
N MET A 133 -2.13 16.74 -4.54
CA MET A 133 -1.43 15.47 -4.69
C MET A 133 -0.04 15.52 -4.06
N SER A 134 0.31 14.44 -3.35
CA SER A 134 1.68 14.12 -2.93
C SER A 134 2.15 12.82 -3.57
N GLY A 135 3.43 12.76 -3.93
CA GLY A 135 4.08 11.50 -4.31
C GLY A 135 4.68 10.81 -3.09
N PHE A 136 4.67 9.47 -3.10
CA PHE A 136 5.38 8.69 -2.08
C PHE A 136 6.17 7.53 -2.70
N GLN A 137 7.27 7.20 -2.04
CA GLN A 137 8.13 6.07 -2.38
C GLN A 137 8.70 5.42 -1.13
N ALA A 138 9.06 4.14 -1.23
CA ALA A 138 9.90 3.48 -0.25
C ALA A 138 11.37 3.49 -0.70
N ARG A 139 12.27 3.75 0.23
CA ARG A 139 13.73 3.60 0.03
C ARG A 139 14.14 2.14 0.24
N THR A 140 13.59 1.24 -0.59
CA THR A 140 13.80 -0.21 -0.52
C THR A 140 15.28 -0.60 -0.55
N TYR A 141 16.12 0.20 -1.21
CA TYR A 141 17.57 0.00 -1.26
C TYR A 141 18.23 0.01 0.13
N GLU A 142 17.65 0.63 1.15
CA GLU A 142 18.17 0.60 2.52
C GLU A 142 18.07 -0.82 3.10
N ALA A 143 16.95 -1.52 2.90
CA ALA A 143 16.79 -2.91 3.32
C ALA A 143 17.65 -3.86 2.49
N HIS A 144 17.77 -3.64 1.18
CA HIS A 144 18.67 -4.44 0.34
C HIS A 144 20.13 -4.27 0.73
N TYR A 145 20.56 -3.09 1.18
CA TYR A 145 21.90 -2.91 1.74
C TYR A 145 22.12 -3.79 2.98
N LEU A 146 21.18 -3.80 3.92
CA LEU A 146 21.26 -4.65 5.12
C LEU A 146 21.21 -6.14 4.77
N ALA A 147 20.34 -6.52 3.84
CA ALA A 147 20.27 -7.89 3.32
C ALA A 147 21.61 -8.31 2.67
N GLY A 148 22.24 -7.41 1.94
CA GLY A 148 23.57 -7.60 1.38
C GLY A 148 24.63 -7.83 2.46
N LEU A 149 24.61 -7.07 3.56
CA LEU A 149 25.51 -7.31 4.71
C LEU A 149 25.38 -8.74 5.24
N ILE A 150 24.13 -9.22 5.41
CA ILE A 150 23.83 -10.57 5.89
C ILE A 150 24.33 -11.61 4.87
N ALA A 151 23.96 -11.47 3.60
CA ALA A 151 24.36 -12.39 2.54
C ALA A 151 25.88 -12.46 2.38
N GLY A 152 26.57 -11.32 2.38
CA GLY A 152 28.03 -11.27 2.29
C GLY A 152 28.74 -11.91 3.47
N ALA A 153 28.18 -11.76 4.69
CA ALA A 153 28.74 -12.39 5.88
C ALA A 153 28.58 -13.92 5.87
N LEU A 154 27.46 -14.41 5.30
CA LEU A 154 27.07 -15.82 5.34
C LEU A 154 27.48 -16.60 4.07
N SER A 155 27.82 -15.94 2.98
CA SER A 155 28.26 -16.61 1.75
C SER A 155 29.56 -17.38 1.99
N GLU A 156 29.56 -18.68 1.67
CA GLU A 156 30.71 -19.59 1.80
C GLU A 156 31.58 -19.52 0.55
N ASP A 157 30.97 -19.60 -0.62
CA ASP A 157 31.63 -19.64 -1.91
C ASP A 157 32.05 -18.27 -2.47
N GLY A 158 31.52 -17.20 -1.86
CA GLY A 158 31.87 -15.84 -2.28
C GLY A 158 31.14 -15.41 -3.55
N VAL A 159 30.12 -16.15 -4.00
CA VAL A 159 29.30 -15.85 -5.17
C VAL A 159 27.86 -15.72 -4.73
N ILE A 160 27.25 -14.57 -4.97
CA ILE A 160 25.87 -14.27 -4.61
C ILE A 160 25.10 -13.88 -5.87
N GLY A 161 23.87 -14.37 -6.04
CA GLY A 161 22.95 -13.95 -7.08
C GLY A 161 22.07 -12.79 -6.63
N TYR A 162 21.72 -11.92 -7.55
CA TYR A 162 20.66 -10.92 -7.39
C TYR A 162 19.69 -11.05 -8.56
N LEU A 163 18.44 -11.46 -8.30
CA LEU A 163 17.40 -11.61 -9.29
C LEU A 163 16.38 -10.48 -9.17
N ALA A 164 16.42 -9.54 -10.13
CA ALA A 164 15.60 -8.33 -10.15
C ALA A 164 14.21 -8.60 -10.77
N ASN A 165 13.43 -9.46 -10.14
CA ASN A 165 12.18 -10.01 -10.67
C ASN A 165 10.90 -9.32 -10.20
N ASP A 166 10.97 -8.08 -9.70
CA ASP A 166 9.78 -7.32 -9.34
C ASP A 166 9.28 -6.45 -10.52
N PRO A 167 8.17 -6.83 -11.18
CA PRO A 167 7.63 -6.09 -12.33
C PRO A 167 7.00 -4.74 -11.94
N TYR A 168 6.73 -4.52 -10.66
CA TYR A 168 6.15 -3.25 -10.16
C TYR A 168 7.19 -2.16 -9.99
N GLN A 169 8.47 -2.50 -10.00
CA GLN A 169 9.56 -1.55 -9.88
C GLN A 169 10.09 -1.10 -11.23
N SER A 170 10.46 0.18 -11.31
CA SER A 170 11.17 0.69 -12.47
C SER A 170 12.57 0.04 -12.59
N LYS A 171 13.11 0.00 -13.80
CA LYS A 171 14.50 -0.48 -14.02
C LYS A 171 15.51 0.28 -13.14
N ALA A 172 15.30 1.59 -12.95
CA ALA A 172 16.17 2.41 -12.12
C ALA A 172 16.11 2.00 -10.64
N SER A 173 14.91 1.68 -10.12
CA SER A 173 14.73 1.19 -8.75
C SER A 173 15.39 -0.17 -8.53
N ARG A 174 15.17 -1.11 -9.46
CA ARG A 174 15.81 -2.44 -9.41
C ARG A 174 17.35 -2.36 -9.41
N LEU A 175 17.93 -1.52 -10.27
CA LEU A 175 19.37 -1.31 -10.28
C LEU A 175 19.89 -0.63 -9.00
N ARG A 176 19.11 0.28 -8.40
CA ARG A 176 19.45 0.94 -7.14
C ARG A 176 19.48 -0.07 -6.00
N ASN A 177 18.49 -0.97 -5.94
CA ASN A 177 18.43 -2.05 -4.96
C ASN A 177 19.60 -3.02 -5.12
N ALA A 178 19.88 -3.48 -6.34
CA ALA A 178 21.00 -4.38 -6.64
C ALA A 178 22.36 -3.76 -6.27
N ASN A 179 22.56 -2.48 -6.56
CA ASN A 179 23.78 -1.77 -6.18
C ASN A 179 23.92 -1.66 -4.66
N ALA A 180 22.84 -1.33 -3.94
CA ALA A 180 22.85 -1.25 -2.49
C ALA A 180 23.15 -2.63 -1.86
N PHE A 181 22.53 -3.69 -2.34
CA PHE A 181 22.79 -5.05 -1.94
C PHE A 181 24.27 -5.43 -2.17
N THR A 182 24.80 -5.14 -3.35
CA THR A 182 26.21 -5.39 -3.70
C THR A 182 27.16 -4.67 -2.76
N LEU A 183 26.90 -3.38 -2.48
CA LEU A 183 27.70 -2.60 -1.54
C LEU A 183 27.65 -3.19 -0.12
N GLY A 184 26.48 -3.64 0.34
CA GLY A 184 26.32 -4.33 1.61
C GLY A 184 27.12 -5.63 1.66
N ALA A 185 27.01 -6.49 0.64
CA ALA A 185 27.73 -7.76 0.56
C ALA A 185 29.24 -7.56 0.57
N GLN A 186 29.76 -6.65 -0.23
CA GLN A 186 31.20 -6.34 -0.30
C GLN A 186 31.70 -5.63 0.96
N LYS A 187 30.85 -4.91 1.69
CA LYS A 187 31.21 -4.34 2.99
C LYS A 187 31.47 -5.41 4.03
N SER A 188 30.71 -6.53 4.00
CA SER A 188 30.93 -7.67 4.89
C SER A 188 32.14 -8.49 4.51
N LYS A 189 32.33 -8.75 3.21
CA LYS A 189 33.47 -9.56 2.68
C LYS A 189 33.86 -9.02 1.30
N ALA A 190 34.96 -8.30 1.21
CA ALA A 190 35.40 -7.56 0.03
C ALA A 190 35.52 -8.42 -1.26
N ALA A 191 35.80 -9.73 -1.11
CA ALA A 191 35.94 -10.65 -2.24
C ALA A 191 34.62 -11.16 -2.81
N ILE A 192 33.48 -10.76 -2.25
CA ILE A 192 32.15 -11.18 -2.76
C ILE A 192 31.95 -10.68 -4.18
N ARG A 193 31.50 -11.60 -5.02
CA ARG A 193 31.04 -11.33 -6.38
C ARG A 193 29.52 -11.46 -6.46
N VAL A 194 28.83 -10.39 -6.78
CA VAL A 194 27.38 -10.40 -6.99
C VAL A 194 27.08 -10.50 -8.48
N LEU A 195 26.30 -11.50 -8.87
CA LEU A 195 25.83 -11.74 -10.23
C LEU A 195 24.41 -11.16 -10.36
N TYR A 196 24.23 -10.23 -11.29
CA TYR A 196 22.94 -9.59 -11.51
C TYR A 196 22.16 -10.26 -12.65
N ALA A 197 20.91 -10.60 -12.40
CA ALA A 197 19.93 -11.08 -13.37
C ALA A 197 18.73 -10.11 -13.46
N PRO A 198 18.33 -9.66 -14.68
CA PRO A 198 17.34 -8.59 -14.85
C PRO A 198 15.89 -8.99 -14.58
N GLY A 199 15.60 -10.26 -14.40
CA GLY A 199 14.26 -10.78 -14.09
C GLY A 199 13.30 -10.84 -15.28
N ASN A 200 13.83 -10.93 -16.52
CA ASN A 200 13.00 -11.07 -17.72
C ASN A 200 12.43 -12.48 -17.86
N ASP A 201 13.22 -13.49 -17.50
CA ASP A 201 12.83 -14.89 -17.37
C ASP A 201 13.36 -15.40 -16.02
N PRO A 202 12.62 -15.17 -14.93
CA PRO A 202 13.12 -15.45 -13.59
C PRO A 202 13.55 -16.91 -13.36
N ASP A 203 12.86 -17.88 -13.97
CA ASP A 203 13.18 -19.29 -13.81
C ASP A 203 14.50 -19.66 -14.47
N GLU A 204 14.75 -19.25 -15.71
CA GLU A 204 15.99 -19.52 -16.43
C GLU A 204 17.16 -18.70 -15.88
N GLU A 205 16.91 -17.47 -15.48
CA GLU A 205 17.92 -16.63 -14.86
C GLU A 205 18.35 -17.17 -13.50
N LEU A 206 17.42 -17.69 -12.68
CA LEU A 206 17.75 -18.35 -11.42
C LEU A 206 18.61 -19.60 -11.64
N LYS A 207 18.27 -20.44 -12.61
CA LYS A 207 19.12 -21.60 -12.99
C LYS A 207 20.54 -21.16 -13.34
N THR A 208 20.64 -20.08 -14.10
CA THR A 208 21.94 -19.52 -14.51
C THR A 208 22.75 -19.04 -13.30
N LEU A 209 22.13 -18.36 -12.35
CA LEU A 209 22.78 -17.91 -11.11
C LEU A 209 23.29 -19.10 -10.28
N ILE A 210 22.46 -20.14 -10.11
CA ILE A 210 22.82 -21.38 -9.39
C ILE A 210 23.98 -22.08 -10.10
N ALA A 211 23.89 -22.26 -11.42
CA ALA A 211 24.95 -22.90 -12.21
C ALA A 211 26.27 -22.12 -12.18
N ALA A 212 26.22 -20.81 -11.98
CA ALA A 212 27.40 -19.96 -11.80
C ALA A 212 28.01 -20.01 -10.38
N GLY A 213 27.45 -20.85 -9.48
CA GLY A 213 27.93 -21.09 -8.13
C GLY A 213 27.40 -20.12 -7.07
N ALA A 214 26.26 -19.47 -7.31
CA ALA A 214 25.64 -18.65 -6.29
C ALA A 214 25.14 -19.53 -5.13
N ASP A 215 25.65 -19.33 -3.93
CA ASP A 215 25.27 -20.03 -2.71
C ASP A 215 24.18 -19.28 -1.92
N ILE A 216 23.96 -18.03 -2.28
CA ILE A 216 22.84 -17.18 -1.80
C ILE A 216 22.27 -16.41 -2.98
N VAL A 217 20.94 -16.25 -3.04
CA VAL A 217 20.28 -15.43 -4.06
C VAL A 217 19.32 -14.43 -3.39
N ASP A 218 19.46 -13.13 -3.72
CA ASP A 218 18.40 -12.15 -3.43
C ASP A 218 17.30 -12.27 -4.50
N LEU A 219 16.08 -12.50 -4.05
CA LEU A 219 14.87 -12.49 -4.88
C LEU A 219 14.07 -11.23 -4.52
N GLU A 220 13.97 -10.25 -5.39
CA GLU A 220 13.08 -9.09 -5.12
C GLU A 220 11.64 -9.56 -4.87
N ARG A 221 11.24 -10.66 -5.52
CA ARG A 221 9.99 -11.39 -5.24
C ARG A 221 10.28 -12.87 -5.07
N ALA A 222 10.04 -13.38 -3.88
CA ALA A 222 10.19 -14.80 -3.59
C ALA A 222 8.93 -15.57 -4.04
N LEU A 223 8.81 -15.79 -5.36
CA LEU A 223 7.73 -16.61 -5.92
C LEU A 223 7.88 -18.06 -5.45
N PRO A 224 6.76 -18.79 -5.17
CA PRO A 224 6.81 -20.17 -4.70
C PRO A 224 7.64 -21.10 -5.60
N SER A 225 7.54 -20.96 -6.92
CA SER A 225 8.33 -21.75 -7.88
C SER A 225 9.83 -21.52 -7.76
N LEU A 226 10.25 -20.26 -7.58
CA LEU A 226 11.66 -19.90 -7.40
C LEU A 226 12.20 -20.40 -6.05
N VAL A 227 11.42 -20.25 -4.99
CA VAL A 227 11.79 -20.76 -3.66
C VAL A 227 11.94 -22.27 -3.66
N GLU A 228 11.02 -23.00 -4.33
CA GLU A 228 11.12 -24.46 -4.42
C GLU A 228 12.40 -24.88 -5.16
N ARG A 229 12.74 -24.21 -6.25
CA ARG A 229 14.01 -24.45 -6.96
C ARG A 229 15.23 -24.19 -6.11
N LEU A 230 15.24 -23.14 -5.28
CA LEU A 230 16.33 -22.89 -4.35
C LEU A 230 16.46 -24.00 -3.29
N ARG A 231 15.32 -24.57 -2.83
CA ARG A 231 15.33 -25.73 -1.92
C ARG A 231 15.90 -26.98 -2.57
N GLU A 232 15.53 -27.27 -3.82
CA GLU A 232 16.08 -28.41 -4.58
C GLU A 232 17.61 -28.38 -4.66
N HIS A 233 18.19 -27.19 -4.70
CA HIS A 233 19.63 -26.97 -4.79
C HIS A 233 20.29 -26.60 -3.45
N SER A 234 19.54 -26.56 -2.35
CA SER A 234 20.03 -26.13 -1.01
C SER A 234 20.66 -24.72 -1.02
N VAL A 235 20.21 -23.84 -1.92
CA VAL A 235 20.67 -22.46 -2.01
C VAL A 235 19.87 -21.59 -1.06
N ARG A 236 20.55 -20.81 -0.24
CA ARG A 236 19.92 -19.86 0.67
C ARG A 236 19.43 -18.62 -0.09
N TYR A 237 18.48 -17.89 0.49
CA TYR A 237 17.97 -16.70 -0.19
C TYR A 237 17.63 -15.56 0.76
N VAL A 238 17.57 -14.37 0.17
CA VAL A 238 16.91 -13.18 0.70
C VAL A 238 15.69 -12.91 -0.15
N GLY A 239 14.58 -12.52 0.45
CA GLY A 239 13.40 -12.20 -0.34
C GLY A 239 12.14 -12.02 0.49
N THR A 240 11.17 -11.32 -0.09
CA THR A 240 9.87 -11.05 0.50
C THR A 240 8.95 -12.26 0.32
N ALA A 241 9.26 -13.37 1.01
CA ALA A 241 8.46 -14.62 0.94
C ALA A 241 7.29 -14.64 1.94
N GLY A 242 7.05 -13.54 2.64
CA GLY A 242 6.08 -13.46 3.72
C GLY A 242 6.54 -14.17 5.00
N ARG A 243 5.67 -14.20 5.99
CA ARG A 243 5.97 -14.69 7.35
C ARG A 243 6.17 -16.21 7.47
N THR A 244 6.41 -16.92 6.40
CA THR A 244 6.72 -18.36 6.45
C THR A 244 8.16 -18.56 6.95
N VAL A 245 8.29 -19.30 8.04
CA VAL A 245 9.61 -19.72 8.54
C VAL A 245 10.19 -20.72 7.53
N ASP A 246 11.06 -20.25 6.65
CA ASP A 246 11.84 -21.08 5.75
C ASP A 246 13.31 -21.06 6.22
N PRO A 247 13.88 -22.22 6.57
CA PRO A 247 15.26 -22.27 7.07
C PRO A 247 16.30 -21.78 6.06
N LEU A 248 15.98 -21.73 4.78
CA LEU A 248 16.85 -21.18 3.74
C LEU A 248 16.72 -19.66 3.55
N CYS A 249 15.66 -19.06 4.10
CA CYS A 249 15.45 -17.61 4.04
C CYS A 249 16.30 -16.91 5.12
N LEU A 250 17.27 -16.13 4.68
CA LEU A 250 18.21 -15.42 5.56
C LEU A 250 17.64 -14.08 6.06
N ALA A 251 16.89 -13.41 5.23
CA ALA A 251 16.27 -12.12 5.52
C ALA A 251 15.10 -11.87 4.56
N ALA A 252 14.10 -11.14 5.01
CA ALA A 252 12.95 -10.72 4.21
C ALA A 252 12.74 -9.22 4.41
N PRO A 253 13.10 -8.36 3.45
CA PRO A 253 12.68 -6.96 3.46
C PRO A 253 11.16 -6.85 3.52
N GLU A 254 10.63 -6.04 4.42
CA GLU A 254 9.20 -5.80 4.57
C GLU A 254 8.91 -4.30 4.65
N TRP A 255 7.65 -3.93 4.42
CA TRP A 255 7.18 -2.55 4.55
C TRP A 255 6.06 -2.46 5.58
N GLU A 256 6.07 -1.38 6.36
CA GLU A 256 5.04 -1.05 7.34
C GLU A 256 4.51 0.36 7.06
N TRP A 257 3.34 0.44 6.43
CA TRP A 257 2.75 1.68 5.94
C TRP A 257 1.73 2.32 6.88
N SER A 258 1.24 1.61 7.90
CA SER A 258 0.11 2.06 8.71
C SER A 258 0.38 3.39 9.40
N ASN A 259 1.56 3.58 9.96
CA ASN A 259 1.95 4.85 10.58
C ASN A 259 2.02 5.98 9.55
N ALA A 260 2.63 5.76 8.39
CA ALA A 260 2.77 6.77 7.35
C ALA A 260 1.40 7.24 6.82
N PHE A 261 0.47 6.33 6.61
CA PHE A 261 -0.88 6.68 6.15
C PHE A 261 -1.76 7.27 7.26
N GLY A 262 -1.59 6.82 8.51
CA GLY A 262 -2.24 7.42 9.67
C GLY A 262 -1.80 8.88 9.89
N ASP A 263 -0.50 9.14 9.77
CA ASP A 263 0.06 10.49 9.85
C ASP A 263 -0.41 11.37 8.69
N LEU A 264 -0.47 10.84 7.47
CA LEU A 264 -1.00 11.55 6.32
C LEU A 264 -2.46 11.98 6.54
N LEU A 265 -3.32 11.04 6.96
CA LEU A 265 -4.72 11.32 7.25
C LEU A 265 -4.85 12.37 8.37
N THR A 266 -4.02 12.28 9.38
CA THR A 266 -3.96 13.25 10.47
C THR A 266 -3.60 14.64 9.95
N GLN A 267 -2.58 14.77 9.11
CA GLN A 267 -2.20 16.05 8.50
C GLN A 267 -3.32 16.65 7.65
N VAL A 268 -4.05 15.81 6.89
CA VAL A 268 -5.20 16.23 6.09
C VAL A 268 -6.32 16.78 7.00
N ARG A 269 -6.70 16.05 8.04
CA ARG A 269 -7.75 16.42 8.97
C ARG A 269 -7.47 17.70 9.78
N PHE A 270 -6.19 17.92 10.10
CA PHE A 270 -5.76 19.16 10.77
C PHE A 270 -5.49 20.33 9.81
N GLY A 271 -5.64 20.15 8.50
CA GLY A 271 -5.41 21.18 7.48
C GLY A 271 -3.95 21.63 7.36
N ILE A 272 -3.01 20.84 7.88
CA ILE A 272 -1.56 21.12 7.81
C ILE A 272 -0.83 20.38 6.68
N TRP A 273 -1.52 19.48 6.02
CA TRP A 273 -0.98 18.79 4.84
C TRP A 273 -0.61 19.80 3.73
N ARG A 274 0.49 19.54 3.06
CA ARG A 274 0.92 20.29 1.87
C ARG A 274 1.45 19.35 0.80
N PRO A 275 1.24 19.65 -0.50
CA PRO A 275 1.75 18.83 -1.61
C PRO A 275 3.28 18.73 -1.57
N ARG A 276 3.80 17.51 -1.59
CA ARG A 276 5.24 17.23 -1.65
C ARG A 276 5.51 15.78 -2.01
N ASN A 277 6.66 15.49 -2.59
CA ASN A 277 7.14 14.12 -2.66
C ASN A 277 7.77 13.70 -1.33
N VAL A 278 7.41 12.52 -0.85
CA VAL A 278 7.91 11.94 0.40
C VAL A 278 8.59 10.61 0.10
N SER A 279 9.73 10.40 0.72
CA SER A 279 10.45 9.14 0.61
C SER A 279 10.62 8.54 2.00
N TYR A 280 10.14 7.33 2.17
CA TYR A 280 10.14 6.61 3.45
C TYR A 280 11.17 5.48 3.45
N GLY A 281 11.86 5.29 4.54
CA GLY A 281 12.86 4.25 4.71
C GLY A 281 12.91 3.70 6.13
N ILE A 282 14.03 3.13 6.51
CA ILE A 282 14.28 2.57 7.86
C ILE A 282 14.09 3.62 8.95
N LYS A 283 14.57 4.85 8.70
CA LYS A 283 14.47 5.94 9.68
C LYS A 283 13.02 6.29 10.01
N GLU A 284 12.15 6.25 9.03
CA GLU A 284 10.71 6.53 9.16
C GLU A 284 9.92 5.30 9.63
N GLY A 285 10.57 4.13 9.76
CA GLY A 285 9.95 2.88 10.19
C GLY A 285 9.02 2.26 9.13
N VAL A 286 9.24 2.57 7.85
CA VAL A 286 8.44 2.02 6.75
C VAL A 286 9.16 0.85 6.06
N VAL A 287 10.45 0.82 6.06
CA VAL A 287 11.26 -0.26 5.47
C VAL A 287 11.99 -1.02 6.55
#